data_40022ff300bcf81c445c5f05560fabe2
#
_entry.id   40022ff300bcf81c445c5f05560fabe2
#
_cell.length_a   1.000
_cell.length_b   1.000
_cell.length_c   1.000
_cell.angle_alpha   90.00
_cell.angle_beta   90.00
_cell.angle_gamma   90.00
#
_symmetry.space_group_name_H-M   'P 1'
#
loop_
_entity.id
_entity.type
_entity.pdbx_description
1 polymer ?
#
loop_
_entity_poly.entity_id
_entity_poly.type
_entity_poly.pdbx_seq_one_letter_code
_entity_poly.pdbx_strand_id
1 'polypeptide(L)'
;ATPAPPADPPAGYVSVSAPTAGITFAVPADWSAYNTFDDTTNQEIANHLETDVTSIQNSTRLMDLMTLAPARDDLGVMEGVFCMKLTLPLDATTIESTVRKSASNSGGNVDVFTSTESANGTVYYGIVSSPDNYALVGHVYLPNSSGSYVTTYIYASSTERLQALISSVATTLR
;
A
#
# COMPACT_ATOMS: atom_id res chain seq x y z
N ALA A 1 11.25 -17.18 -17.69
CA ALA A 1 12.31 -16.18 -17.51
C ALA A 1 12.54 -15.98 -16.01
N THR A 2 13.79 -15.89 -15.59
CA THR A 2 14.11 -15.57 -14.19
C THR A 2 13.72 -14.12 -13.94
N PRO A 3 12.99 -13.80 -12.85
CA PRO A 3 12.68 -12.41 -12.52
C PRO A 3 13.97 -11.58 -12.40
N ALA A 4 13.91 -10.32 -12.76
CA ALA A 4 15.02 -9.40 -12.55
C ALA A 4 15.25 -9.22 -11.03
N PRO A 5 16.49 -9.04 -10.58
CA PRO A 5 16.74 -8.74 -9.18
C PRO A 5 16.05 -7.43 -8.77
N PRO A 6 15.65 -7.27 -7.49
CA PRO A 6 15.02 -6.04 -7.03
C PRO A 6 16.00 -4.87 -7.19
N ALA A 7 15.47 -3.71 -7.59
CA ALA A 7 16.26 -2.50 -7.66
C ALA A 7 16.61 -1.99 -6.25
N ASP A 8 17.74 -1.31 -6.12
CA ASP A 8 18.03 -0.53 -4.91
C ASP A 8 17.04 0.64 -4.77
N PRO A 9 16.76 1.09 -3.53
CA PRO A 9 15.91 2.25 -3.33
C PRO A 9 16.43 3.46 -4.14
N PRO A 10 15.54 4.17 -4.88
CA PRO A 10 15.93 5.40 -5.56
C PRO A 10 16.44 6.45 -4.57
N ALA A 11 17.17 7.46 -5.07
CA ALA A 11 17.59 8.60 -4.25
C ALA A 11 16.36 9.27 -3.59
N GLY A 12 16.43 9.52 -2.29
CA GLY A 12 15.33 10.06 -1.50
C GLY A 12 14.28 9.03 -1.05
N TYR A 13 14.58 7.74 -1.20
CA TYR A 13 13.74 6.64 -0.71
C TYR A 13 14.50 5.75 0.27
N VAL A 14 13.78 5.08 1.15
CA VAL A 14 14.30 4.11 2.13
C VAL A 14 13.50 2.81 2.07
N SER A 15 14.17 1.70 2.40
CA SER A 15 13.50 0.40 2.52
C SER A 15 12.69 0.32 3.81
N VAL A 16 11.48 -0.22 3.70
CA VAL A 16 10.59 -0.55 4.81
C VAL A 16 10.12 -2.00 4.69
N SER A 17 9.78 -2.62 5.81
CA SER A 17 9.43 -4.04 5.84
C SER A 17 8.05 -4.27 6.45
N ALA A 18 7.28 -5.18 5.84
CA ALA A 18 6.10 -5.80 6.39
C ALA A 18 6.49 -7.23 6.84
N PRO A 19 6.86 -7.40 8.14
CA PRO A 19 7.61 -8.57 8.59
C PRO A 19 6.79 -9.86 8.58
N THR A 20 5.49 -9.82 8.89
CA THR A 20 4.60 -11.00 8.86
C THR A 20 4.33 -11.44 7.42
N ALA A 21 4.15 -10.49 6.52
CA ALA A 21 3.94 -10.75 5.09
C ALA A 21 5.23 -11.21 4.39
N GLY A 22 6.41 -10.93 4.98
CA GLY A 22 7.70 -11.31 4.45
C GLY A 22 8.10 -10.54 3.20
N ILE A 23 7.76 -9.23 3.14
CA ILE A 23 8.13 -8.34 2.03
C ILE A 23 8.85 -7.09 2.52
N THR A 24 9.71 -6.56 1.66
CA THR A 24 10.41 -5.29 1.83
C THR A 24 10.32 -4.51 0.52
N PHE A 25 10.14 -3.20 0.61
CA PHE A 25 10.11 -2.30 -0.56
C PHE A 25 10.49 -0.87 -0.14
N ALA A 26 10.62 0.05 -1.09
CA ALA A 26 11.02 1.42 -0.82
C ALA A 26 9.84 2.41 -0.82
N VAL A 27 9.90 3.34 0.14
CA VAL A 27 9.00 4.50 0.25
C VAL A 27 9.83 5.78 0.37
N PRO A 28 9.25 6.99 0.17
CA PRO A 28 9.97 8.24 0.41
C PRO A 28 10.62 8.30 1.80
N ALA A 29 11.85 8.80 1.88
CA ALA A 29 12.67 8.75 3.10
C ALA A 29 12.16 9.63 4.24
N ASP A 30 11.36 10.65 3.93
CA ASP A 30 10.73 11.55 4.91
C ASP A 30 9.42 11.02 5.49
N TRP A 31 8.95 9.85 5.02
CA TRP A 31 7.74 9.22 5.55
C TRP A 31 8.01 8.47 6.86
N SER A 32 7.06 8.55 7.79
CA SER A 32 7.05 7.72 8.99
C SER A 32 6.64 6.30 8.64
N ALA A 33 7.32 5.28 9.20
CA ALA A 33 7.01 3.88 8.98
C ALA A 33 6.81 3.15 10.31
N TYR A 34 5.69 2.42 10.42
CA TYR A 34 5.29 1.66 11.59
C TYR A 34 5.01 0.21 11.18
N ASN A 35 5.70 -0.74 11.81
CA ASN A 35 5.50 -2.19 11.62
C ASN A 35 5.30 -2.95 12.93
N THR A 36 5.13 -2.23 14.01
CA THR A 36 4.62 -2.70 15.31
C THR A 36 3.51 -1.75 15.75
N PHE A 37 2.44 -2.29 16.33
CA PHE A 37 1.23 -1.52 16.65
C PHE A 37 0.85 -1.71 18.11
N ASP A 38 1.75 -1.33 19.02
CA ASP A 38 1.49 -1.21 20.45
C ASP A 38 0.74 0.10 20.78
N ASP A 39 0.38 0.30 22.04
CA ASP A 39 -0.38 1.47 22.45
C ASP A 39 0.35 2.78 22.19
N THR A 40 1.70 2.81 22.33
CA THR A 40 2.52 3.99 22.07
C THR A 40 2.51 4.32 20.58
N THR A 41 2.75 3.33 19.72
CA THR A 41 2.73 3.49 18.27
C THR A 41 1.34 3.91 17.77
N ASN A 42 0.28 3.28 18.28
CA ASN A 42 -1.08 3.66 17.91
C ASN A 42 -1.41 5.11 18.32
N GLN A 43 -0.91 5.58 19.46
CA GLN A 43 -1.07 6.98 19.86
C GLN A 43 -0.29 7.95 18.96
N GLU A 44 0.92 7.59 18.54
CA GLU A 44 1.72 8.38 17.59
C GLU A 44 1.00 8.49 16.24
N ILE A 45 0.49 7.38 15.71
CA ILE A 45 -0.30 7.36 14.46
C ILE A 45 -1.56 8.21 14.61
N ALA A 46 -2.29 8.09 15.72
CA ALA A 46 -3.49 8.88 15.99
C ALA A 46 -3.20 10.38 16.00
N ASN A 47 -2.08 10.80 16.63
CA ASN A 47 -1.64 12.18 16.63
C ASN A 47 -1.25 12.67 15.23
N HIS A 48 -0.54 11.83 14.45
CA HIS A 48 -0.13 12.16 13.08
C HIS A 48 -1.34 12.35 12.14
N LEU A 49 -2.37 11.50 12.28
CA LEU A 49 -3.58 11.55 11.48
C LEU A 49 -4.67 12.49 12.03
N GLU A 50 -4.43 13.10 13.20
CA GLU A 50 -5.40 13.95 13.90
C GLU A 50 -6.75 13.23 14.16
N THR A 51 -6.68 11.99 14.62
CA THR A 51 -7.84 11.13 14.88
C THR A 51 -7.77 10.49 16.26
N ASP A 52 -8.83 9.78 16.67
CA ASP A 52 -8.83 9.10 17.95
C ASP A 52 -8.05 7.77 17.91
N VAL A 53 -7.39 7.43 19.03
CA VAL A 53 -6.56 6.24 19.15
C VAL A 53 -7.35 4.93 19.02
N THR A 54 -8.63 4.91 19.39
CA THR A 54 -9.48 3.73 19.29
C THR A 54 -9.73 3.35 17.83
N SER A 55 -9.94 4.35 16.97
CA SER A 55 -10.05 4.15 15.52
C SER A 55 -8.77 3.56 14.95
N ILE A 56 -7.60 4.05 15.37
CA ILE A 56 -6.31 3.51 14.96
C ILE A 56 -6.11 2.08 15.45
N GLN A 57 -6.37 1.79 16.73
CA GLN A 57 -6.27 0.43 17.28
C GLN A 57 -7.14 -0.58 16.51
N ASN A 58 -8.33 -0.19 16.10
CA ASN A 58 -9.20 -1.03 15.30
C ASN A 58 -8.66 -1.26 13.89
N SER A 59 -8.13 -0.23 13.25
CA SER A 59 -7.59 -0.31 11.89
C SER A 59 -6.28 -1.10 11.82
N THR A 60 -5.39 -0.96 12.82
CA THR A 60 -4.05 -1.56 12.81
C THR A 60 -4.01 -3.04 13.21
N ARG A 61 -5.11 -3.61 13.72
CA ARG A 61 -5.18 -5.03 14.11
C ARG A 61 -4.75 -6.00 13.00
N LEU A 62 -5.09 -5.70 11.76
CA LEU A 62 -4.81 -6.51 10.58
C LEU A 62 -3.66 -5.97 9.73
N MET A 63 -3.02 -4.88 10.16
CA MET A 63 -1.90 -4.26 9.46
C MET A 63 -0.56 -4.83 9.90
N ASP A 64 0.34 -4.96 8.93
CA ASP A 64 1.71 -5.40 9.11
C ASP A 64 2.71 -4.24 8.93
N LEU A 65 2.33 -3.26 8.11
CA LEU A 65 3.09 -2.03 7.88
C LEU A 65 2.12 -0.88 7.59
N MET A 66 2.37 0.26 8.18
CA MET A 66 1.76 1.54 7.84
C MET A 66 2.86 2.56 7.61
N THR A 67 2.83 3.24 6.46
CA THR A 67 3.71 4.38 6.19
C THR A 67 2.88 5.61 5.90
N LEU A 68 3.31 6.77 6.39
CA LEU A 68 2.57 8.03 6.27
C LEU A 68 3.52 9.15 5.83
N ALA A 69 3.08 9.95 4.87
CA ALA A 69 3.74 11.21 4.53
C ALA A 69 3.78 12.16 5.74
N PRO A 70 4.75 13.08 5.83
CA PRO A 70 4.89 13.97 6.99
C PRO A 70 3.71 14.94 7.18
N ALA A 71 2.97 15.24 6.12
CA ALA A 71 1.81 16.13 6.14
C ALA A 71 0.81 15.77 5.04
N ARG A 72 -0.42 16.24 5.18
CA ARG A 72 -1.42 16.21 4.11
C ARG A 72 -1.00 17.17 2.99
N ASP A 73 -1.35 16.82 1.76
CA ASP A 73 -1.18 17.69 0.60
C ASP A 73 -2.22 18.84 0.57
N ASP A 74 -2.16 19.67 -0.48
CA ASP A 74 -3.06 20.83 -0.67
C ASP A 74 -4.55 20.44 -0.83
N LEU A 75 -4.85 19.18 -1.14
CA LEU A 75 -6.19 18.63 -1.21
C LEU A 75 -6.63 17.94 0.10
N GLY A 76 -5.78 17.96 1.13
CA GLY A 76 -6.02 17.32 2.41
C GLY A 76 -5.81 15.82 2.41
N VAL A 77 -5.19 15.25 1.38
CA VAL A 77 -4.90 13.82 1.28
C VAL A 77 -3.60 13.49 2.02
N MET A 78 -3.66 12.50 2.91
CA MET A 78 -2.48 11.91 3.52
C MET A 78 -2.00 10.77 2.63
N GLU A 79 -0.84 10.95 1.98
CA GLU A 79 -0.20 9.87 1.24
C GLU A 79 0.30 8.79 2.20
N GLY A 80 0.22 7.53 1.78
CA GLY A 80 0.70 6.41 2.59
C GLY A 80 0.62 5.07 1.88
N VAL A 81 1.32 4.10 2.44
CA VAL A 81 1.29 2.69 2.02
C VAL A 81 0.93 1.83 3.23
N PHE A 82 -0.13 1.04 3.11
CA PHE A 82 -0.69 0.21 4.17
C PHE A 82 -0.70 -1.25 3.73
N CYS A 83 0.13 -2.10 4.36
CA CYS A 83 0.17 -3.53 4.09
C CYS A 83 -0.60 -4.30 5.15
N MET A 84 -1.42 -5.26 4.70
CA MET A 84 -2.14 -6.17 5.59
C MET A 84 -1.26 -7.35 6.00
N LYS A 85 -1.57 -7.96 7.15
CA LYS A 85 -0.84 -9.15 7.64
C LYS A 85 -1.14 -10.42 6.86
N LEU A 86 -2.37 -10.52 6.34
CA LEU A 86 -2.82 -11.74 5.68
C LEU A 86 -2.22 -11.88 4.30
N THR A 87 -1.64 -13.05 4.03
CA THR A 87 -1.18 -13.45 2.71
C THR A 87 -2.04 -14.58 2.17
N LEU A 88 -2.40 -14.52 0.89
CA LEU A 88 -3.28 -15.49 0.26
C LEU A 88 -2.71 -15.94 -1.10
N PRO A 89 -2.84 -17.24 -1.45
CA PRO A 89 -2.58 -17.72 -2.79
C PRO A 89 -3.71 -17.28 -3.70
N LEU A 90 -3.52 -16.20 -4.45
CA LEU A 90 -4.53 -15.60 -5.33
C LEU A 90 -4.07 -15.69 -6.79
N ASP A 91 -5.03 -15.75 -7.71
CA ASP A 91 -4.81 -15.56 -9.14
C ASP A 91 -5.32 -14.18 -9.62
N ALA A 92 -4.93 -13.80 -10.82
CA ALA A 92 -5.27 -12.50 -11.41
C ALA A 92 -6.78 -12.25 -11.46
N THR A 93 -7.59 -13.26 -11.79
CA THR A 93 -9.05 -13.14 -11.90
C THR A 93 -9.69 -12.89 -10.54
N THR A 94 -9.25 -13.61 -9.52
CA THR A 94 -9.72 -13.43 -8.14
C THR A 94 -9.33 -12.04 -7.62
N ILE A 95 -8.10 -11.59 -7.89
CA ILE A 95 -7.62 -10.26 -7.52
C ILE A 95 -8.49 -9.18 -8.19
N GLU A 96 -8.70 -9.24 -9.50
CA GLU A 96 -9.52 -8.26 -10.22
C GLU A 96 -10.95 -8.20 -9.68
N SER A 97 -11.57 -9.36 -9.49
CA SER A 97 -12.91 -9.46 -8.92
C SER A 97 -13.00 -8.84 -7.53
N THR A 98 -11.98 -9.07 -6.69
CA THR A 98 -11.91 -8.52 -5.33
C THR A 98 -11.76 -7.00 -5.35
N VAL A 99 -10.91 -6.44 -6.22
CA VAL A 99 -10.74 -4.99 -6.39
C VAL A 99 -12.05 -4.34 -6.82
N ARG A 100 -12.73 -4.89 -7.84
CA ARG A 100 -14.01 -4.36 -8.35
C ARG A 100 -15.11 -4.43 -7.29
N LYS A 101 -15.19 -5.51 -6.55
CA LYS A 101 -16.16 -5.66 -5.46
C LYS A 101 -15.89 -4.67 -4.32
N SER A 102 -14.63 -4.51 -3.93
CA SER A 102 -14.22 -3.55 -2.89
C SER A 102 -14.55 -2.12 -3.29
N ALA A 103 -14.23 -1.72 -4.52
CA ALA A 103 -14.57 -0.39 -5.06
C ALA A 103 -16.08 -0.16 -5.04
N SER A 104 -16.88 -1.10 -5.55
CA SER A 104 -18.34 -0.99 -5.56
C SER A 104 -18.92 -0.88 -4.14
N ASN A 105 -18.41 -1.64 -3.18
CA ASN A 105 -18.88 -1.58 -1.79
C ASN A 105 -18.60 -0.23 -1.10
N SER A 106 -17.58 0.48 -1.53
CA SER A 106 -17.22 1.82 -1.03
C SER A 106 -17.79 2.96 -1.88
N GLY A 107 -18.65 2.66 -2.85
CA GLY A 107 -19.23 3.67 -3.76
C GLY A 107 -18.23 4.24 -4.77
N GLY A 108 -17.09 3.59 -4.96
CA GLY A 108 -16.04 3.98 -5.87
C GLY A 108 -16.10 3.27 -7.23
N ASN A 109 -15.21 3.69 -8.11
CA ASN A 109 -15.01 3.11 -9.44
C ASN A 109 -13.57 2.62 -9.60
N VAL A 110 -13.39 1.52 -10.33
CA VAL A 110 -12.06 1.07 -10.77
C VAL A 110 -11.75 1.75 -12.10
N ASP A 111 -10.87 2.76 -12.06
CA ASP A 111 -10.48 3.52 -13.24
C ASP A 111 -9.48 2.76 -14.10
N VAL A 112 -8.59 2.01 -13.44
CA VAL A 112 -7.55 1.19 -14.08
C VAL A 112 -7.42 -0.11 -13.30
N PHE A 113 -7.28 -1.25 -14.00
CA PHE A 113 -6.77 -2.50 -13.46
C PHE A 113 -5.69 -3.04 -14.39
N THR A 114 -4.50 -3.29 -13.87
CA THR A 114 -3.34 -3.72 -14.65
C THR A 114 -2.31 -4.43 -13.77
N SER A 115 -1.15 -4.76 -14.34
CA SER A 115 -0.05 -5.40 -13.64
C SER A 115 1.30 -4.86 -14.04
N THR A 116 2.30 -5.09 -13.20
CA THR A 116 3.71 -4.86 -13.47
C THR A 116 4.55 -5.97 -12.85
N GLU A 117 5.80 -6.12 -13.29
CA GLU A 117 6.69 -7.15 -12.79
C GLU A 117 7.52 -6.64 -11.62
N SER A 118 7.82 -7.57 -10.68
CA SER A 118 8.76 -7.37 -9.58
C SER A 118 9.71 -8.58 -9.46
N ALA A 119 10.70 -8.48 -8.57
CA ALA A 119 11.60 -9.59 -8.30
C ALA A 119 10.89 -10.83 -7.72
N ASN A 120 9.77 -10.64 -7.01
CA ASN A 120 8.98 -11.72 -6.41
C ASN A 120 7.89 -12.26 -7.36
N GLY A 121 7.67 -11.64 -8.52
CA GLY A 121 6.64 -12.00 -9.49
C GLY A 121 5.75 -10.83 -9.91
N THR A 122 4.60 -11.13 -10.51
CA THR A 122 3.69 -10.12 -11.04
C THR A 122 2.94 -9.41 -9.92
N VAL A 123 3.03 -8.09 -9.88
CA VAL A 123 2.25 -7.19 -9.02
C VAL A 123 0.97 -6.80 -9.77
N TYR A 124 -0.20 -7.09 -9.21
CA TYR A 124 -1.48 -6.64 -9.75
C TYR A 124 -1.97 -5.43 -8.98
N TYR A 125 -2.55 -4.46 -9.68
CA TYR A 125 -3.14 -3.31 -9.00
C TYR A 125 -4.33 -2.71 -9.72
N GLY A 126 -5.25 -2.16 -8.94
CA GLY A 126 -6.35 -1.33 -9.41
C GLY A 126 -6.28 0.06 -8.80
N ILE A 127 -6.54 1.09 -9.62
CA ILE A 127 -6.71 2.47 -9.15
C ILE A 127 -8.19 2.71 -8.97
N VAL A 128 -8.58 3.07 -7.76
CA VAL A 128 -9.97 3.29 -7.37
C VAL A 128 -10.16 4.77 -7.02
N SER A 129 -11.15 5.38 -7.64
CA SER A 129 -11.62 6.73 -7.32
C SER A 129 -12.99 6.69 -6.67
N SER A 130 -13.32 7.70 -5.87
CA SER A 130 -14.63 7.89 -5.27
C SER A 130 -15.10 9.32 -5.53
N PRO A 131 -16.40 9.55 -5.91
CA PRO A 131 -16.89 10.88 -6.20
C PRO A 131 -16.83 11.86 -5.01
N ASP A 132 -16.84 11.34 -3.79
CA ASP A 132 -16.86 12.14 -2.57
C ASP A 132 -15.49 12.29 -1.90
N ASN A 133 -14.41 11.79 -2.54
CA ASN A 133 -13.07 11.79 -1.96
C ASN A 133 -12.01 12.20 -3.00
N TYR A 134 -11.13 13.12 -2.62
CA TYR A 134 -9.99 13.50 -3.46
C TYR A 134 -8.87 12.45 -3.45
N ALA A 135 -8.84 11.56 -2.47
CA ALA A 135 -7.86 10.49 -2.43
C ALA A 135 -8.19 9.41 -3.46
N LEU A 136 -7.21 9.12 -4.31
CA LEU A 136 -7.18 7.90 -5.11
C LEU A 136 -6.57 6.78 -4.27
N VAL A 137 -7.10 5.57 -4.43
CA VAL A 137 -6.62 4.39 -3.71
C VAL A 137 -6.11 3.35 -4.69
N GLY A 138 -4.81 3.05 -4.61
CA GLY A 138 -4.25 1.88 -5.26
C GLY A 138 -4.52 0.63 -4.43
N HIS A 139 -5.33 -0.28 -4.94
CA HIS A 139 -5.47 -1.63 -4.40
C HIS A 139 -4.37 -2.48 -5.03
N VAL A 140 -3.28 -2.73 -4.31
CA VAL A 140 -2.06 -3.36 -4.83
C VAL A 140 -1.87 -4.72 -4.18
N TYR A 141 -1.61 -5.72 -4.99
CA TYR A 141 -1.36 -7.09 -4.55
C TYR A 141 0.10 -7.42 -4.82
N LEU A 142 0.89 -7.46 -3.74
CA LEU A 142 2.32 -7.67 -3.77
C LEU A 142 2.64 -9.15 -3.53
N PRO A 143 3.31 -9.84 -4.45
CA PRO A 143 3.73 -11.22 -4.22
C PRO A 143 4.92 -11.26 -3.23
N ASN A 144 4.87 -12.18 -2.27
CA ASN A 144 6.03 -12.51 -1.46
C ASN A 144 6.85 -13.65 -2.09
N SER A 145 7.96 -14.03 -1.49
CA SER A 145 8.85 -15.08 -1.99
C SER A 145 8.21 -16.48 -2.07
N SER A 146 7.08 -16.71 -1.39
CA SER A 146 6.31 -17.97 -1.49
C SER A 146 5.29 -17.98 -2.62
N GLY A 147 5.11 -16.85 -3.34
CA GLY A 147 4.10 -16.69 -4.38
C GLY A 147 2.71 -16.35 -3.84
N SER A 148 2.57 -16.12 -2.53
CA SER A 148 1.33 -15.61 -1.94
C SER A 148 1.27 -14.09 -2.03
N TYR A 149 0.07 -13.53 -2.13
CA TYR A 149 -0.15 -12.10 -2.28
C TYR A 149 -0.51 -11.41 -0.97
N VAL A 150 0.09 -10.26 -0.75
CA VAL A 150 -0.21 -9.31 0.33
C VAL A 150 -1.10 -8.21 -0.22
N THR A 151 -2.26 -7.99 0.40
CA THR A 151 -3.10 -6.84 0.06
C THR A 151 -2.47 -5.57 0.64
N THR A 152 -2.24 -4.59 -0.24
CA THR A 152 -1.62 -3.32 0.09
C THR A 152 -2.45 -2.19 -0.48
N TYR A 153 -2.66 -1.14 0.31
CA TYR A 153 -3.36 0.07 -0.12
C TYR A 153 -2.37 1.23 -0.20
N ILE A 154 -2.40 1.96 -1.31
CA ILE A 154 -1.56 3.15 -1.52
C ILE A 154 -2.47 4.33 -1.81
N TYR A 155 -2.28 5.43 -1.07
CA TYR A 155 -3.10 6.62 -1.16
C TYR A 155 -2.31 7.77 -1.76
N ALA A 156 -2.89 8.47 -2.74
CA ALA A 156 -2.37 9.71 -3.30
C ALA A 156 -3.52 10.56 -3.88
N SER A 157 -3.28 11.84 -4.15
CA SER A 157 -4.28 12.76 -4.70
C SER A 157 -4.30 12.83 -6.23
N SER A 158 -3.33 12.22 -6.91
CA SER A 158 -3.28 12.16 -8.36
C SER A 158 -2.89 10.78 -8.89
N THR A 159 -3.38 10.46 -10.08
CA THR A 159 -3.03 9.20 -10.77
C THR A 159 -1.54 9.08 -11.02
N GLU A 160 -0.90 10.17 -11.46
CA GLU A 160 0.55 10.20 -11.73
C GLU A 160 1.35 9.89 -10.45
N ARG A 161 1.02 10.54 -9.34
CA ARG A 161 1.68 10.30 -8.06
C ARG A 161 1.45 8.89 -7.55
N LEU A 162 0.22 8.40 -7.64
CA LEU A 162 -0.13 7.04 -7.24
C LEU A 162 0.64 6.00 -8.05
N GLN A 163 0.71 6.16 -9.37
CA GLN A 163 1.49 5.27 -10.25
C GLN A 163 2.99 5.32 -9.94
N ALA A 164 3.55 6.49 -9.63
CA ALA A 164 4.95 6.62 -9.23
C ALA A 164 5.24 5.85 -7.93
N LEU A 165 4.36 5.93 -6.93
CA LEU A 165 4.48 5.18 -5.67
C LEU A 165 4.36 3.66 -5.92
N ILE A 166 3.37 3.22 -6.70
CA ILE A 166 3.21 1.81 -7.07
C ILE A 166 4.45 1.28 -7.80
N SER A 167 4.99 2.05 -8.74
CA SER A 167 6.20 1.69 -9.48
C SER A 167 7.40 1.54 -8.55
N SER A 168 7.61 2.47 -7.62
CA SER A 168 8.70 2.39 -6.64
C SER A 168 8.57 1.16 -5.75
N VAL A 169 7.37 0.87 -5.24
CA VAL A 169 7.08 -0.32 -4.44
C VAL A 169 7.37 -1.59 -5.25
N ALA A 170 6.86 -1.69 -6.48
CA ALA A 170 7.01 -2.90 -7.31
C ALA A 170 8.47 -3.16 -7.72
N THR A 171 9.21 -2.12 -8.15
CA THR A 171 10.59 -2.28 -8.64
C THR A 171 11.59 -2.61 -7.52
N THR A 172 11.31 -2.20 -6.29
CA THR A 172 12.16 -2.44 -5.12
C THR A 172 11.70 -3.61 -4.25
N LEU A 173 10.58 -4.27 -4.60
CA LEU A 173 9.98 -5.38 -3.85
C LEU A 173 10.92 -6.59 -3.76
N ARG A 174 11.13 -7.08 -2.55
CA ARG A 174 11.92 -8.28 -2.22
C ARG A 174 11.42 -8.97 -0.97
#